data_6b7bcc5375c0903bcf0e91da16d67c34
#
_entry.id   6b7bcc5375c0903bcf0e91da16d67c34
#
_cell.length_a   1.000
_cell.length_b   1.000
_cell.length_c   1.000
_cell.angle_alpha   90.00
_cell.angle_beta   90.00
_cell.angle_gamma   90.00
#
_symmetry.space_group_name_H-M   'P 1'
#
loop_
_entity.id
_entity.type
_entity.pdbx_description
1 polymer ?
#
loop_
_entity_poly.entity_id
_entity_poly.type
_entity_poly.pdbx_seq_one_letter_code
_entity_poly.pdbx_strand_id
1 'polypeptide(L)'
;YRAGLGYAVTDWLSLGAEMIYYQGNITRNFQQTVVPVTGSGYYLGMSSDNQEHVSRVFADFGLQARLWKKNNRTLNLGISYSMGGRLNSRVSEVVMHGPYFSAVGYDKVVDRQYRSDFRLPDIFRGGLYYQAPKFSAGLDYSYGSWSVNGADDKFGVRYRNTHTVAAGIQFIPNPGDVRKVMNRWSYRLGARYDQYYMVIGGHNIDEAAVTFGVGIPLGTRGVNNVNVGFE
;
A
#
# COMPACT_ATOMS: atom_id res chain seq x y z
N TYR A 1 -4.07 -9.59 -12.08
CA TYR A 1 -4.21 -11.03 -11.87
C TYR A 1 -3.05 -11.53 -11.01
N ARG A 2 -3.35 -12.53 -10.14
CA ARG A 2 -2.34 -13.13 -9.25
C ARG A 2 -2.46 -14.63 -9.29
N ALA A 3 -1.31 -15.32 -9.30
CA ALA A 3 -1.22 -16.77 -9.17
C ALA A 3 -0.03 -17.10 -8.27
N GLY A 4 -0.26 -17.88 -7.22
CA GLY A 4 0.77 -18.19 -6.24
C GLY A 4 0.77 -19.67 -5.84
N LEU A 5 1.92 -20.13 -5.43
CA LEU A 5 2.15 -21.47 -4.90
C LEU A 5 2.87 -21.36 -3.56
N GLY A 6 2.46 -22.20 -2.60
CA GLY A 6 3.13 -22.35 -1.32
C GLY A 6 3.49 -23.82 -1.08
N TYR A 7 4.69 -24.04 -0.57
CA TYR A 7 5.19 -25.38 -0.27
C TYR A 7 5.80 -25.44 1.14
N ALA A 8 5.35 -26.40 1.91
CA ALA A 8 5.94 -26.72 3.20
C ALA A 8 7.16 -27.63 2.97
N VAL A 9 8.35 -27.04 3.08
CA VAL A 9 9.62 -27.78 2.92
C VAL A 9 9.85 -28.71 4.10
N THR A 10 9.50 -28.25 5.29
CA THR A 10 9.54 -28.99 6.54
C THR A 10 8.36 -28.58 7.42
N ASP A 11 8.17 -29.25 8.57
CA ASP A 11 7.13 -28.90 9.52
C ASP A 11 7.29 -27.49 10.13
N TRP A 12 8.47 -26.91 10.02
CA TRP A 12 8.78 -25.60 10.57
C TRP A 12 9.08 -24.52 9.52
N LEU A 13 9.29 -24.91 8.24
CA LEU A 13 9.66 -24.00 7.13
C LEU A 13 8.72 -24.16 5.95
N SER A 14 8.15 -23.05 5.51
CA SER A 14 7.35 -22.93 4.28
C SER A 14 7.89 -21.84 3.38
N LEU A 15 7.87 -22.10 2.08
CA LEU A 15 8.25 -21.15 1.04
C LEU A 15 7.04 -20.87 0.16
N GLY A 16 6.96 -19.65 -0.37
CA GLY A 16 5.93 -19.25 -1.31
C GLY A 16 6.50 -18.39 -2.43
N ALA A 17 5.89 -18.49 -3.59
CA ALA A 17 6.14 -17.60 -4.72
C ALA A 17 4.81 -17.23 -5.36
N GLU A 18 4.65 -15.97 -5.73
CA GLU A 18 3.48 -15.44 -6.41
C GLU A 18 3.91 -14.68 -7.65
N MET A 19 3.19 -14.88 -8.75
CA MET A 19 3.32 -14.11 -9.97
C MET A 19 2.14 -13.13 -10.04
N ILE A 20 2.45 -11.86 -10.30
CA ILE A 20 1.47 -10.78 -10.36
C ILE A 20 1.52 -10.17 -11.75
N TYR A 21 0.41 -10.21 -12.47
CA TYR A 21 0.25 -9.54 -13.75
C TYR A 21 -0.57 -8.27 -13.58
N TYR A 22 0.07 -7.13 -13.78
CA TYR A 22 -0.56 -5.81 -13.83
C TYR A 22 -0.97 -5.52 -15.26
N GLN A 23 -2.24 -5.22 -15.45
CA GLN A 23 -2.78 -4.74 -16.72
C GLN A 23 -3.84 -3.70 -16.44
N GLY A 24 -3.78 -2.58 -17.14
CA GLY A 24 -4.78 -1.52 -17.00
C GLY A 24 -4.44 -0.27 -17.79
N ASN A 25 -5.42 0.62 -17.83
CA ASN A 25 -5.28 1.95 -18.39
C ASN A 25 -5.49 2.97 -17.28
N ILE A 26 -4.60 3.95 -17.20
CA ILE A 26 -4.73 5.12 -16.33
C ILE A 26 -5.00 6.31 -17.23
N THR A 27 -6.18 6.92 -17.12
CA THR A 27 -6.54 8.11 -17.87
C THR A 27 -6.56 9.30 -16.92
N ARG A 28 -5.85 10.35 -17.28
CA ARG A 28 -5.83 11.62 -16.54
C ARG A 28 -6.26 12.71 -17.50
N ASN A 29 -7.42 13.30 -17.23
CA ASN A 29 -7.94 14.42 -18.00
C ASN A 29 -7.82 15.67 -17.14
N PHE A 30 -7.19 16.69 -17.68
CA PHE A 30 -7.08 18.00 -17.07
C PHE A 30 -7.72 19.02 -18.00
N GLN A 31 -8.58 19.86 -17.46
CA GLN A 31 -9.22 20.94 -18.21
C GLN A 31 -9.07 22.25 -17.43
N GLN A 32 -8.56 23.26 -18.10
CA GLN A 32 -8.39 24.60 -17.54
C GLN A 32 -9.06 25.62 -18.44
N THR A 33 -9.79 26.54 -17.85
CA THR A 33 -10.42 27.66 -18.54
C THR A 33 -9.89 28.97 -17.96
N VAL A 34 -9.41 29.85 -18.81
CA VAL A 34 -9.03 31.21 -18.41
C VAL A 34 -10.19 32.13 -18.70
N VAL A 35 -10.74 32.72 -17.64
CA VAL A 35 -11.83 33.70 -17.71
C VAL A 35 -11.21 35.11 -17.69
N PRO A 36 -11.40 35.97 -18.73
CA PRO A 36 -10.88 37.30 -18.67
C PRO A 36 -11.62 38.16 -17.62
N VAL A 37 -10.86 38.93 -16.86
CA VAL A 37 -11.37 39.79 -15.77
C VAL A 37 -12.16 41.00 -16.28
N THR A 38 -11.99 41.38 -17.52
CA THR A 38 -12.69 42.50 -18.19
C THR A 38 -13.43 42.03 -19.44
N GLY A 39 -14.70 42.34 -19.53
CA GLY A 39 -15.81 41.77 -20.27
C GLY A 39 -15.78 41.73 -21.80
N SER A 40 -14.67 41.65 -22.51
CA SER A 40 -14.64 41.47 -23.97
C SER A 40 -13.46 40.63 -24.47
N GLY A 41 -13.15 39.53 -23.81
CA GLY A 41 -12.11 38.59 -24.23
C GLY A 41 -12.68 37.24 -24.64
N TYR A 42 -11.98 36.53 -25.51
CA TYR A 42 -12.26 35.12 -25.79
C TYR A 42 -11.88 34.26 -24.60
N TYR A 43 -12.77 33.39 -24.19
CA TYR A 43 -12.45 32.35 -23.19
C TYR A 43 -11.51 31.35 -23.85
N LEU A 44 -10.29 31.24 -23.33
CA LEU A 44 -9.33 30.25 -23.80
C LEU A 44 -9.39 29.04 -22.91
N GLY A 45 -9.60 27.88 -23.50
CA GLY A 45 -9.58 26.59 -22.85
C GLY A 45 -8.31 25.80 -23.18
N MET A 46 -7.79 25.09 -22.23
CA MET A 46 -6.75 24.09 -22.39
C MET A 46 -7.29 22.76 -21.89
N SER A 47 -7.20 21.73 -22.72
CA SER A 47 -7.53 20.35 -22.37
C SER A 47 -6.31 19.48 -22.55
N SER A 48 -5.96 18.71 -21.53
CA SER A 48 -4.91 17.70 -21.59
C SER A 48 -5.51 16.33 -21.34
N ASP A 49 -5.32 15.42 -22.27
CA ASP A 49 -5.68 14.00 -22.14
C ASP A 49 -4.39 13.18 -22.11
N ASN A 50 -4.18 12.48 -21.02
CA ASN A 50 -3.02 11.63 -20.82
C ASN A 50 -3.51 10.21 -20.52
N GLN A 51 -3.24 9.29 -21.45
CA GLN A 51 -3.61 7.89 -21.34
C GLN A 51 -2.34 7.06 -21.18
N GLU A 52 -2.26 6.31 -20.08
CA GLU A 52 -1.16 5.43 -19.77
C GLU A 52 -1.63 3.98 -19.77
N HIS A 53 -1.10 3.17 -20.68
CA HIS A 53 -1.36 1.74 -20.74
C HIS A 53 -0.25 0.96 -20.03
N VAL A 54 -0.61 0.23 -18.98
CA VAL A 54 0.31 -0.58 -18.18
C VAL A 54 0.10 -2.06 -18.49
N SER A 55 1.20 -2.77 -18.74
CA SER A 55 1.19 -4.23 -18.89
C SER A 55 2.54 -4.79 -18.42
N ARG A 56 2.57 -5.46 -17.25
CA ARG A 56 3.81 -6.01 -16.68
C ARG A 56 3.57 -7.16 -15.72
N VAL A 57 4.53 -8.09 -15.70
CA VAL A 57 4.59 -9.19 -14.74
C VAL A 57 5.64 -8.88 -13.68
N PHE A 58 5.31 -9.15 -12.42
CA PHE A 58 6.19 -9.09 -11.25
C PHE A 58 6.09 -10.39 -10.47
N ALA A 59 7.03 -10.61 -9.57
CA ALA A 59 7.05 -11.77 -8.70
C ALA A 59 7.24 -11.35 -7.24
N ASP A 60 6.53 -12.04 -6.36
CA ASP A 60 6.68 -11.95 -4.92
C ASP A 60 7.17 -13.30 -4.38
N PHE A 61 8.06 -13.24 -3.40
CA PHE A 61 8.60 -14.40 -2.73
C PHE A 61 8.35 -14.30 -1.23
N GLY A 62 8.02 -15.40 -0.60
CA GLY A 62 7.74 -15.46 0.82
C GLY A 62 8.40 -16.65 1.50
N LEU A 63 8.82 -16.43 2.73
CA LEU A 63 9.33 -17.46 3.63
C LEU A 63 8.62 -17.33 4.97
N GLN A 64 8.16 -18.43 5.53
CA GLN A 64 7.64 -18.50 6.86
C GLN A 64 8.36 -19.61 7.63
N ALA A 65 8.92 -19.28 8.79
CA ALA A 65 9.62 -20.23 9.63
C ALA A 65 9.06 -20.20 11.06
N ARG A 66 8.79 -21.37 11.61
CA ARG A 66 8.49 -21.53 13.02
C ARG A 66 9.80 -21.72 13.77
N LEU A 67 10.32 -20.63 14.36
CA LEU A 67 11.61 -20.63 15.05
C LEU A 67 11.58 -21.45 16.35
N TRP A 68 10.44 -21.48 17.01
CA TRP A 68 10.31 -22.17 18.27
C TRP A 68 8.86 -22.59 18.57
N LYS A 69 8.69 -23.76 19.16
CA LYS A 69 7.40 -24.29 19.63
C LYS A 69 7.60 -25.12 20.89
N LYS A 70 6.96 -24.72 21.99
CA LYS A 70 6.95 -25.46 23.26
C LYS A 70 5.73 -25.05 24.09
N ASN A 71 5.05 -26.00 24.71
CA ASN A 71 3.96 -25.78 25.68
C ASN A 71 2.87 -24.79 25.14
N ASN A 72 2.33 -25.03 23.96
CA ASN A 72 1.35 -24.17 23.28
C ASN A 72 1.82 -22.71 23.02
N ARG A 73 3.12 -22.51 22.99
CA ARG A 73 3.73 -21.23 22.60
C ARG A 73 4.51 -21.40 21.32
N THR A 74 4.44 -20.43 20.45
CA THR A 74 5.15 -20.44 19.16
C THR A 74 5.80 -19.09 18.90
N LEU A 75 6.95 -19.11 18.25
CA LEU A 75 7.58 -17.94 17.68
C LEU A 75 7.74 -18.20 16.18
N ASN A 76 7.14 -17.34 15.37
CA ASN A 76 7.16 -17.44 13.91
C ASN A 76 7.90 -16.23 13.34
N LEU A 77 8.69 -16.47 12.30
CA LEU A 77 9.33 -15.48 11.46
C LEU A 77 8.66 -15.51 10.10
N GLY A 78 8.29 -14.35 9.59
CA GLY A 78 7.86 -14.15 8.20
C GLY A 78 8.82 -13.22 7.50
N ILE A 79 9.20 -13.55 6.26
CA ILE A 79 9.97 -12.69 5.39
C ILE A 79 9.30 -12.69 4.03
N SER A 80 9.16 -11.53 3.40
CA SER A 80 8.70 -11.45 2.02
C SER A 80 9.49 -10.41 1.24
N TYR A 81 9.65 -10.69 -0.04
CA TYR A 81 10.28 -9.82 -1.00
C TYR A 81 9.40 -9.67 -2.23
N SER A 82 8.99 -8.44 -2.52
CA SER A 82 8.25 -8.08 -3.73
C SER A 82 9.21 -7.45 -4.72
N MET A 83 9.40 -8.10 -5.86
CA MET A 83 10.28 -7.64 -6.91
C MET A 83 9.70 -6.38 -7.56
N GLY A 84 10.48 -5.32 -7.55
CA GLY A 84 10.18 -4.08 -8.24
C GLY A 84 10.59 -4.10 -9.71
N GLY A 85 10.38 -3.00 -10.39
CA GLY A 85 10.83 -2.82 -11.77
C GLY A 85 10.01 -1.82 -12.56
N ARG A 86 10.41 -1.54 -13.80
CA ARG A 86 9.70 -0.61 -14.68
C ARG A 86 8.31 -1.14 -15.00
N LEU A 87 7.30 -0.29 -14.90
CA LEU A 87 5.91 -0.62 -15.28
C LEU A 87 5.75 -0.86 -16.78
N ASN A 88 6.73 -0.42 -17.59
CA ASN A 88 6.71 -0.56 -19.04
C ASN A 88 5.44 0.00 -19.67
N SER A 89 5.02 1.17 -19.19
CA SER A 89 3.80 1.81 -19.65
C SER A 89 4.05 2.66 -20.90
N ARG A 90 3.05 2.69 -21.79
CA ARG A 90 3.01 3.58 -22.94
C ARG A 90 2.09 4.74 -22.61
N VAL A 91 2.62 5.95 -22.68
CA VAL A 91 1.88 7.19 -22.41
C VAL A 91 1.56 7.86 -23.74
N SER A 92 0.29 8.19 -23.95
CA SER A 92 -0.19 9.06 -25.03
C SER A 92 -0.66 10.36 -24.40
N GLU A 93 -0.01 11.46 -24.73
CA GLU A 93 -0.33 12.80 -24.22
C GLU A 93 -0.80 13.69 -25.36
N VAL A 94 -2.02 14.18 -25.25
CA VAL A 94 -2.62 15.12 -26.18
C VAL A 94 -3.01 16.39 -25.42
N VAL A 95 -2.47 17.53 -25.83
CA VAL A 95 -2.83 18.84 -25.28
C VAL A 95 -3.49 19.64 -26.37
N MET A 96 -4.70 20.11 -26.12
CA MET A 96 -5.48 20.93 -27.00
C MET A 96 -5.67 22.32 -26.41
N HIS A 97 -5.63 23.34 -27.26
CA HIS A 97 -5.85 24.72 -26.91
C HIS A 97 -6.88 25.35 -27.89
N GLY A 98 -7.84 26.07 -27.37
CA GLY A 98 -8.87 26.69 -28.22
C GLY A 98 -9.93 27.45 -27.43
N PRO A 99 -10.90 28.09 -28.14
CA PRO A 99 -12.00 28.79 -27.47
C PRO A 99 -12.91 27.84 -26.72
N TYR A 100 -13.23 28.18 -25.49
CA TYR A 100 -13.92 27.30 -24.52
C TYR A 100 -15.31 26.80 -24.99
N PHE A 101 -16.02 27.55 -25.82
CA PHE A 101 -17.38 27.22 -26.26
C PHE A 101 -17.48 26.79 -27.72
N SER A 102 -16.39 26.53 -28.39
CA SER A 102 -16.39 26.15 -29.81
C SER A 102 -16.08 24.68 -29.99
N ALA A 103 -16.98 23.91 -30.57
CA ALA A 103 -16.71 22.57 -31.05
C ALA A 103 -15.75 22.54 -32.25
N VAL A 104 -15.45 23.70 -32.80
CA VAL A 104 -14.60 23.90 -33.97
C VAL A 104 -13.50 24.88 -33.58
N GLY A 105 -12.22 24.45 -33.60
CA GLY A 105 -11.09 25.32 -33.41
C GLY A 105 -10.17 25.01 -32.24
N TYR A 106 -10.18 23.77 -31.71
CA TYR A 106 -9.12 23.32 -30.82
C TYR A 106 -7.89 22.92 -31.65
N ASP A 107 -6.81 23.62 -31.46
CA ASP A 107 -5.52 23.25 -32.05
C ASP A 107 -4.80 22.26 -31.13
N LYS A 108 -4.28 21.19 -31.71
CA LYS A 108 -3.38 20.28 -30.97
C LYS A 108 -2.03 20.97 -30.80
N VAL A 109 -1.69 21.29 -29.56
CA VAL A 109 -0.41 21.88 -29.18
C VAL A 109 0.64 20.83 -28.91
N VAL A 110 0.21 19.69 -28.32
CA VAL A 110 1.05 18.54 -28.05
C VAL A 110 0.30 17.28 -28.47
N ASP A 111 0.98 16.44 -29.24
CA ASP A 111 0.51 15.09 -29.59
C ASP A 111 1.75 14.20 -29.60
N ARG A 112 2.00 13.51 -28.50
CA ARG A 112 3.21 12.71 -28.34
C ARG A 112 2.92 11.40 -27.64
N GLN A 113 3.70 10.40 -28.04
CA GLN A 113 3.72 9.09 -27.38
C GLN A 113 5.12 8.83 -26.85
N TYR A 114 5.20 8.41 -25.59
CA TYR A 114 6.47 8.04 -24.97
C TYR A 114 6.28 6.90 -23.97
N ARG A 115 7.37 6.32 -23.52
CA ARG A 115 7.34 5.32 -22.47
C ARG A 115 7.60 5.99 -21.12
N SER A 116 6.78 5.66 -20.13
CA SER A 116 7.03 6.12 -18.76
C SER A 116 8.20 5.33 -18.17
N ASP A 117 9.10 6.06 -17.50
CA ASP A 117 10.22 5.47 -16.77
C ASP A 117 9.88 5.15 -15.31
N PHE A 118 8.60 5.30 -14.92
CA PHE A 118 8.17 5.02 -13.55
C PHE A 118 8.42 3.55 -13.18
N ARG A 119 9.00 3.36 -12.00
CA ARG A 119 9.35 2.04 -11.47
C ARG A 119 8.60 1.76 -10.19
N LEU A 120 8.04 0.55 -10.08
CA LEU A 120 7.63 0.02 -8.78
C LEU A 120 8.88 -0.30 -7.97
N PRO A 121 8.87 -0.02 -6.65
CA PRO A 121 10.01 -0.30 -5.79
C PRO A 121 10.15 -1.80 -5.54
N ASP A 122 11.35 -2.21 -5.22
CA ASP A 122 11.56 -3.45 -4.48
C ASP A 122 11.05 -3.23 -3.05
N ILE A 123 10.26 -4.19 -2.54
CA ILE A 123 9.75 -4.10 -1.18
C ILE A 123 10.18 -5.34 -0.40
N PHE A 124 10.90 -5.12 0.67
CA PHE A 124 11.27 -6.14 1.64
C PHE A 124 10.42 -6.00 2.90
N ARG A 125 9.88 -7.11 3.41
CA ARG A 125 9.14 -7.14 4.68
C ARG A 125 9.66 -8.28 5.52
N GLY A 126 9.79 -8.01 6.82
CA GLY A 126 10.15 -9.02 7.83
C GLY A 126 9.32 -8.83 9.07
N GLY A 127 8.86 -9.92 9.67
CA GLY A 127 8.04 -9.87 10.87
C GLY A 127 8.29 -11.03 11.80
N LEU A 128 8.17 -10.77 13.08
CA LEU A 128 8.20 -11.77 14.16
C LEU A 128 6.85 -11.80 14.85
N TYR A 129 6.30 -12.97 15.04
CA TYR A 129 5.05 -13.17 15.76
C TYR A 129 5.19 -14.23 16.84
N TYR A 130 5.02 -13.81 18.08
CA TYR A 130 4.94 -14.66 19.24
C TYR A 130 3.50 -14.93 19.63
N GLN A 131 3.15 -16.17 19.87
CA GLN A 131 1.83 -16.59 20.32
C GLN A 131 1.93 -17.50 21.54
N ALA A 132 1.13 -17.17 22.54
CA ALA A 132 0.90 -17.96 23.74
C ALA A 132 -0.62 -18.05 24.01
N PRO A 133 -1.12 -18.95 24.91
CA PRO A 133 -2.55 -19.14 25.13
C PRO A 133 -3.33 -17.88 25.54
N LYS A 134 -2.68 -16.95 26.21
CA LYS A 134 -3.30 -15.71 26.73
C LYS A 134 -2.70 -14.44 26.15
N PHE A 135 -1.60 -14.53 25.44
CA PHE A 135 -0.83 -13.38 24.98
C PHE A 135 -0.28 -13.64 23.59
N SER A 136 -0.36 -12.64 22.73
CA SER A 136 0.39 -12.62 21.48
C SER A 136 1.02 -11.26 21.26
N ALA A 137 2.15 -11.25 20.56
CA ALA A 137 2.87 -10.03 20.18
C ALA A 137 3.43 -10.16 18.79
N GLY A 138 3.38 -9.09 18.02
CA GLY A 138 3.93 -9.01 16.67
C GLY A 138 4.80 -7.77 16.53
N LEU A 139 5.85 -7.89 15.72
CA LEU A 139 6.71 -6.82 15.27
C LEU A 139 6.95 -7.00 13.79
N ASP A 140 6.65 -5.98 13.01
CA ASP A 140 6.80 -5.97 11.55
C ASP A 140 7.66 -4.80 11.13
N TYR A 141 8.50 -5.02 10.13
CA TYR A 141 9.28 -4.03 9.44
C TYR A 141 9.11 -4.16 7.93
N SER A 142 8.93 -3.04 7.25
CA SER A 142 8.88 -2.98 5.80
C SER A 142 9.82 -1.89 5.28
N TYR A 143 10.51 -2.20 4.20
CA TYR A 143 11.37 -1.29 3.46
C TYR A 143 10.95 -1.25 1.99
N GLY A 144 10.85 -0.06 1.40
CA GLY A 144 10.56 0.12 -0.02
C GLY A 144 11.58 1.05 -0.68
N SER A 145 12.16 0.61 -1.80
CA SER A 145 13.21 1.34 -2.55
C SER A 145 12.63 2.36 -3.52
N TRP A 146 11.79 3.28 -3.06
CA TRP A 146 11.12 4.26 -3.92
C TRP A 146 12.04 5.32 -4.51
N SER A 147 13.20 5.58 -3.91
CA SER A 147 14.21 6.53 -4.41
C SER A 147 14.68 6.23 -5.84
N VAL A 148 14.44 5.03 -6.35
CA VAL A 148 14.74 4.61 -7.72
C VAL A 148 14.04 5.49 -8.77
N ASN A 149 12.95 6.18 -8.42
CA ASN A 149 12.22 7.10 -9.30
C ASN A 149 12.80 8.52 -9.30
N GLY A 150 13.75 8.84 -8.41
CA GLY A 150 14.41 10.14 -8.37
C GLY A 150 13.50 11.30 -8.00
N ALA A 151 13.50 12.35 -8.81
CA ALA A 151 12.65 13.52 -8.68
C ALA A 151 11.76 13.68 -9.92
N ASP A 152 10.54 14.12 -9.72
CA ASP A 152 9.66 14.60 -10.79
C ASP A 152 9.54 16.12 -10.68
N ASP A 153 10.37 16.81 -11.45
CA ASP A 153 10.47 18.27 -11.41
C ASP A 153 9.19 18.96 -11.92
N LYS A 154 8.37 18.26 -12.72
CA LYS A 154 7.09 18.81 -13.23
C LYS A 154 6.07 19.00 -12.10
N PHE A 155 6.11 18.17 -11.08
CA PHE A 155 5.18 18.22 -9.96
C PHE A 155 5.85 18.64 -8.64
N GLY A 156 7.16 18.96 -8.65
CA GLY A 156 7.91 19.30 -7.46
C GLY A 156 7.96 18.16 -6.43
N VAL A 157 7.86 16.93 -6.89
CA VAL A 157 7.86 15.71 -6.06
C VAL A 157 9.20 15.02 -6.16
N ARG A 158 9.76 14.64 -5.02
CA ARG A 158 10.94 13.78 -4.93
C ARG A 158 10.56 12.47 -4.24
N TYR A 159 11.08 11.38 -4.75
CA TYR A 159 10.85 10.06 -4.17
C TYR A 159 11.96 9.70 -3.18
N ARG A 160 11.59 9.15 -2.04
CA ARG A 160 12.50 8.63 -1.01
C ARG A 160 12.14 7.20 -0.64
N ASN A 161 13.09 6.44 -0.12
CA ASN A 161 12.84 5.11 0.41
C ASN A 161 11.88 5.19 1.60
N THR A 162 11.05 4.18 1.74
CA THR A 162 10.08 4.06 2.84
C THR A 162 10.55 3.08 3.88
N HIS A 163 10.26 3.40 5.13
CA HIS A 163 10.45 2.53 6.27
C HIS A 163 9.15 2.52 7.07
N THR A 164 8.60 1.33 7.28
CA THR A 164 7.44 1.13 8.14
C THR A 164 7.83 0.21 9.28
N VAL A 165 7.55 0.61 10.49
CA VAL A 165 7.68 -0.24 11.69
C VAL A 165 6.32 -0.33 12.34
N ALA A 166 5.84 -1.54 12.61
CA ALA A 166 4.59 -1.77 13.33
C ALA A 166 4.81 -2.80 14.45
N ALA A 167 4.25 -2.52 15.62
CA ALA A 167 4.26 -3.43 16.75
C ALA A 167 2.87 -3.55 17.35
N GLY A 168 2.50 -4.75 17.81
CA GLY A 168 1.20 -4.97 18.41
C GLY A 168 1.24 -6.07 19.43
N ILE A 169 0.39 -5.95 20.45
CA ILE A 169 0.17 -6.95 21.49
C ILE A 169 -1.31 -7.24 21.64
N GLN A 170 -1.63 -8.47 21.99
CA GLN A 170 -2.97 -8.89 22.37
C GLN A 170 -2.90 -9.69 23.66
N PHE A 171 -3.84 -9.42 24.56
CA PHE A 171 -3.98 -10.13 25.82
C PHE A 171 -5.43 -10.59 26.02
N ILE A 172 -5.60 -11.86 26.44
CA ILE A 172 -6.88 -12.45 26.81
C ILE A 172 -6.73 -13.03 28.21
N PRO A 173 -7.35 -12.46 29.24
CA PRO A 173 -7.14 -12.89 30.65
C PRO A 173 -7.42 -14.38 30.88
N ASN A 174 -8.56 -14.86 30.42
CA ASN A 174 -8.92 -16.28 30.50
C ASN A 174 -9.90 -16.67 29.38
N PRO A 175 -9.42 -17.25 28.27
CA PRO A 175 -10.26 -17.65 27.15
C PRO A 175 -11.37 -18.65 27.49
N GLY A 176 -11.18 -19.47 28.54
CA GLY A 176 -12.11 -20.51 28.97
C GLY A 176 -13.04 -20.12 30.11
N ASP A 177 -13.05 -18.85 30.52
CA ASP A 177 -13.89 -18.46 31.68
C ASP A 177 -15.37 -18.39 31.28
N VAL A 178 -16.17 -19.30 31.90
CA VAL A 178 -17.63 -19.37 31.65
C VAL A 178 -18.40 -18.41 32.55
N ARG A 179 -17.81 -17.97 33.68
CA ARG A 179 -18.49 -17.15 34.67
C ARG A 179 -18.36 -15.65 34.40
N LYS A 180 -17.16 -15.20 34.00
CA LYS A 180 -16.88 -13.78 33.74
C LYS A 180 -16.61 -13.55 32.27
N VAL A 181 -17.59 -13.01 31.56
CA VAL A 181 -17.50 -12.76 30.09
C VAL A 181 -16.33 -11.85 29.76
N MET A 182 -16.03 -10.85 30.60
CA MET A 182 -14.92 -9.91 30.38
C MET A 182 -13.54 -10.58 30.39
N ASN A 183 -13.38 -11.72 31.07
CA ASN A 183 -12.13 -12.47 31.07
C ASN A 183 -11.83 -13.15 29.72
N ARG A 184 -12.83 -13.27 28.85
CA ARG A 184 -12.70 -13.81 27.49
C ARG A 184 -12.47 -12.72 26.44
N TRP A 185 -12.56 -11.46 26.82
CA TRP A 185 -12.31 -10.36 25.90
C TRP A 185 -10.84 -10.32 25.51
N SER A 186 -10.60 -9.98 24.25
CA SER A 186 -9.25 -9.70 23.75
C SER A 186 -8.99 -8.20 23.80
N TYR A 187 -7.94 -7.82 24.52
CA TYR A 187 -7.46 -6.44 24.60
C TYR A 187 -6.26 -6.32 23.69
N ARG A 188 -6.26 -5.31 22.82
CA ARG A 188 -5.24 -5.10 21.80
C ARG A 188 -4.68 -3.70 21.92
N LEU A 189 -3.37 -3.59 21.77
CA LEU A 189 -2.65 -2.33 21.67
C LEU A 189 -1.65 -2.45 20.55
N GLY A 190 -1.54 -1.43 19.73
CA GLY A 190 -0.59 -1.37 18.63
C GLY A 190 -0.02 0.03 18.44
N ALA A 191 1.11 0.09 17.77
CA ALA A 191 1.73 1.33 17.32
C ALA A 191 2.34 1.11 15.95
N ARG A 192 2.28 2.13 15.12
CA ARG A 192 2.84 2.13 13.77
C ARG A 192 3.54 3.45 13.51
N TYR A 193 4.66 3.38 12.82
CA TYR A 193 5.36 4.52 12.25
C TYR A 193 5.67 4.25 10.78
N ASP A 194 5.21 5.14 9.91
CA ASP A 194 5.36 5.06 8.46
C ASP A 194 6.08 6.28 7.91
N GLN A 195 7.12 6.06 7.12
CA GLN A 195 7.72 7.09 6.29
C GLN A 195 7.12 7.01 4.90
N TYR A 196 6.43 8.07 4.47
CA TYR A 196 5.81 8.10 3.16
C TYR A 196 6.85 8.29 2.05
N TYR A 197 6.58 7.74 0.86
CA TYR A 197 7.56 7.71 -0.23
C TYR A 197 7.72 9.04 -0.98
N MET A 198 6.82 10.00 -0.81
CA MET A 198 6.89 11.31 -1.49
C MET A 198 7.39 12.39 -0.55
N VAL A 199 8.25 13.26 -1.08
CA VAL A 199 8.67 14.53 -0.49
C VAL A 199 8.08 15.65 -1.35
N ILE A 200 7.23 16.48 -0.77
CA ILE A 200 6.50 17.53 -1.47
C ILE A 200 6.97 18.88 -0.96
N GLY A 201 7.43 19.77 -1.86
CA GLY A 201 7.94 21.09 -1.47
C GLY A 201 9.12 21.03 -0.49
N GLY A 202 9.92 19.97 -0.50
CA GLY A 202 11.03 19.75 0.41
C GLY A 202 10.63 19.20 1.80
N HIS A 203 9.34 18.95 2.04
CA HIS A 203 8.84 18.41 3.31
C HIS A 203 8.60 16.90 3.22
N ASN A 204 9.12 16.18 4.21
CA ASN A 204 8.84 14.77 4.41
C ASN A 204 7.45 14.60 5.01
N ILE A 205 6.75 13.56 4.59
CA ILE A 205 5.47 13.16 5.16
C ILE A 205 5.70 11.86 5.93
N ASP A 206 5.54 11.93 7.25
CA ASP A 206 5.65 10.78 8.14
C ASP A 206 4.36 10.67 8.95
N GLU A 207 3.96 9.44 9.24
CA GLU A 207 2.75 9.13 10.01
C GLU A 207 3.13 8.27 11.21
N ALA A 208 2.58 8.61 12.38
CA ALA A 208 2.66 7.78 13.57
C ALA A 208 1.25 7.57 14.11
N ALA A 209 0.90 6.32 14.37
CA ALA A 209 -0.40 5.95 14.89
C ALA A 209 -0.27 5.03 16.08
N VAL A 210 -1.20 5.17 17.03
CA VAL A 210 -1.38 4.27 18.17
C VAL A 210 -2.80 3.72 18.10
N THR A 211 -2.93 2.40 18.12
CA THR A 211 -4.23 1.74 18.00
C THR A 211 -4.58 1.01 19.29
N PHE A 212 -5.84 1.09 19.66
CA PHE A 212 -6.42 0.36 20.79
C PHE A 212 -7.65 -0.41 20.33
N GLY A 213 -7.80 -1.65 20.79
CA GLY A 213 -8.94 -2.45 20.40
C GLY A 213 -9.40 -3.44 21.46
N VAL A 214 -10.70 -3.74 21.42
CA VAL A 214 -11.34 -4.75 22.24
C VAL A 214 -12.13 -5.70 21.37
N GLY A 215 -11.90 -7.00 21.53
CA GLY A 215 -12.67 -8.05 20.88
C GLY A 215 -13.55 -8.79 21.91
N ILE A 216 -14.84 -8.82 21.64
CA ILE A 216 -15.87 -9.43 22.51
C ILE A 216 -16.37 -10.70 21.85
N PRO A 217 -16.08 -11.89 22.40
CA PRO A 217 -16.59 -13.16 21.86
C PRO A 217 -18.11 -13.27 22.10
N LEU A 218 -18.87 -13.54 21.03
CA LEU A 218 -20.29 -13.81 21.10
C LEU A 218 -20.52 -15.31 21.34
N GLY A 219 -21.23 -15.62 22.43
CA GLY A 219 -21.55 -17.00 22.82
C GLY A 219 -20.39 -17.75 23.51
N THR A 220 -20.66 -18.99 23.87
CA THR A 220 -19.73 -19.84 24.63
C THR A 220 -18.70 -20.56 23.77
N ARG A 221 -18.94 -20.69 22.47
CA ARG A 221 -18.06 -21.42 21.53
C ARG A 221 -17.00 -20.55 20.87
N GLY A 222 -17.02 -19.21 21.08
CA GLY A 222 -15.98 -18.29 20.56
C GLY A 222 -15.87 -18.19 19.02
N VAL A 223 -16.88 -18.68 18.29
CA VAL A 223 -16.85 -18.67 16.82
C VAL A 223 -17.10 -17.28 16.24
N ASN A 224 -17.93 -16.46 16.92
CA ASN A 224 -18.24 -15.11 16.49
C ASN A 224 -17.66 -14.09 17.47
N ASN A 225 -17.08 -13.02 16.93
CA ASN A 225 -16.51 -11.92 17.71
C ASN A 225 -17.00 -10.58 17.18
N VAL A 226 -17.29 -9.65 18.07
CA VAL A 226 -17.43 -8.22 17.77
C VAL A 226 -16.13 -7.54 18.14
N ASN A 227 -15.52 -6.82 17.18
CA ASN A 227 -14.29 -6.08 17.41
C ASN A 227 -14.58 -4.58 17.30
N VAL A 228 -14.11 -3.82 18.27
CA VAL A 228 -14.13 -2.36 18.30
C VAL A 228 -12.69 -1.89 18.41
N GLY A 229 -12.29 -0.97 17.53
CA GLY A 229 -10.95 -0.41 17.50
C GLY A 229 -10.98 1.09 17.28
N PHE A 230 -9.95 1.77 17.76
CA PHE A 230 -9.68 3.20 17.61
C PHE A 230 -8.23 3.37 17.17
N GLU A 231 -8.02 4.32 16.28
CA GLU A 231 -6.71 4.77 15.78
C GLU A 231 -6.59 6.28 15.93
#